data_f59d8012bdfe0a9e8631866583df1a7a
#
_entry.id   f59d8012bdfe0a9e8631866583df1a7a
#
_cell.length_a   1.000
_cell.length_b   1.000
_cell.length_c   1.000
_cell.angle_alpha   90.00
_cell.angle_beta   90.00
_cell.angle_gamma   90.00
#
_symmetry.space_group_name_H-M   'P 1'
#
loop_
_entity.id
_entity.type
_entity.pdbx_description
1 polymer ?
#
loop_
_entity_poly.entity_id
_entity_poly.type
_entity_poly.pdbx_seq_one_letter_code
_entity_poly.pdbx_strand_id
1 'polypeptide(L)'
;MFEIYIISINGVSAPHKPIQAELIDISRSGCQLSFPLSLHVESNEIRIGMNLLLFEDPLDLEGTLRWGNEENETWHYGVQLEIQDGNHDRLSRELRMLAGQGRIMVK
;
A
#
# COMPACT_ATOMS: atom_id res chain seq x y z
N MET A 1 6.10 -4.53 9.73
CA MET A 1 5.29 -3.31 9.60
C MET A 1 6.03 -2.24 8.83
N PHE A 2 5.32 -1.40 8.16
CA PHE A 2 5.88 -0.26 7.43
C PHE A 2 4.95 0.94 7.61
N GLU A 3 5.41 2.11 7.18
CA GLU A 3 4.63 3.33 7.33
C GLU A 3 3.94 3.71 6.02
N ILE A 4 2.69 4.12 6.15
CA ILE A 4 1.94 4.76 5.07
C ILE A 4 1.54 6.16 5.52
N TYR A 5 1.16 7.00 4.59
CA TYR A 5 0.61 8.32 4.90
C TYR A 5 -0.47 8.68 3.87
N ILE A 6 -1.42 9.50 4.31
CA ILE A 6 -2.50 9.95 3.45
C ILE A 6 -2.00 11.17 2.69
N ILE A 7 -2.02 11.10 1.36
CA ILE A 7 -1.62 12.21 0.50
C ILE A 7 -2.76 13.19 0.35
N SER A 8 -3.94 12.70 0.01
CA SER A 8 -5.12 13.54 -0.21
C SER A 8 -6.41 12.78 0.03
N ILE A 9 -7.45 13.53 0.34
CA ILE A 9 -8.82 13.03 0.47
C ILE A 9 -9.67 13.91 -0.45
N ASN A 10 -10.29 13.30 -1.47
CA ASN A 10 -11.10 14.00 -2.48
C ASN A 10 -10.35 15.16 -3.15
N GLY A 11 -9.05 14.96 -3.42
CA GLY A 11 -8.22 15.97 -4.06
C GLY A 11 -7.68 17.05 -3.13
N VAL A 12 -8.04 17.03 -1.85
CA VAL A 12 -7.55 17.98 -0.86
C VAL A 12 -6.38 17.38 -0.10
N SER A 13 -5.24 18.07 -0.10
CA SER A 13 -4.04 17.60 0.58
C SER A 13 -4.29 17.37 2.06
N ALA A 14 -3.78 16.27 2.59
CA ALA A 14 -3.89 15.92 3.99
C ALA A 14 -2.52 16.03 4.69
N PRO A 15 -2.49 16.22 6.03
CA PRO A 15 -1.22 16.15 6.77
C PRO A 15 -0.58 14.78 6.60
N HIS A 16 0.73 14.76 6.35
CA HIS A 16 1.48 13.52 6.14
C HIS A 16 1.87 12.90 7.49
N LYS A 17 0.90 12.38 8.22
CA LYS A 17 1.17 11.67 9.47
C LYS A 17 1.38 10.20 9.18
N PRO A 18 2.48 9.59 9.67
CA PRO A 18 2.73 8.19 9.44
C PRO A 18 1.71 7.30 10.15
N ILE A 19 1.29 6.26 9.46
CA ILE A 19 0.39 5.23 9.99
C ILE A 19 1.10 3.90 9.85
N GLN A 20 1.18 3.13 10.92
CA GLN A 20 1.78 1.81 10.87
C GLN A 20 0.84 0.83 10.20
N ALA A 21 1.31 0.15 9.20
CA ALA A 21 0.51 -0.79 8.41
C ALA A 21 1.23 -2.12 8.22
N GLU A 22 0.45 -3.16 7.98
CA GLU A 22 0.96 -4.46 7.58
C GLU A 22 0.62 -4.73 6.13
N LEU A 23 1.58 -5.27 5.40
CA LEU A 23 1.38 -5.68 4.02
C LEU A 23 0.86 -7.12 4.01
N ILE A 24 -0.35 -7.32 3.51
CA ILE A 24 -0.97 -8.65 3.43
C ILE A 24 -0.55 -9.36 2.14
N ASP A 25 -0.71 -8.71 1.02
CA ASP A 25 -0.25 -9.20 -0.27
C ASP A 25 0.09 -8.03 -1.18
N ILE A 26 0.81 -8.32 -2.25
CA ILE A 26 1.19 -7.31 -3.23
C ILE A 26 1.33 -7.95 -4.61
N SER A 27 0.94 -7.19 -5.63
CA SER A 27 1.12 -7.53 -7.03
C SER A 27 1.65 -6.31 -7.78
N ARG A 28 1.81 -6.43 -9.10
CA ARG A 28 2.29 -5.31 -9.91
C ARG A 28 1.33 -4.12 -9.98
N SER A 29 0.05 -4.36 -9.78
CA SER A 29 -0.97 -3.31 -9.94
C SER A 29 -1.65 -2.92 -8.65
N GLY A 30 -1.45 -3.67 -7.57
CA GLY A 30 -2.13 -3.37 -6.32
C GLY A 30 -1.59 -4.14 -5.14
N CYS A 31 -2.08 -3.80 -3.97
CA CYS A 31 -1.73 -4.50 -2.74
C CYS A 31 -2.90 -4.48 -1.77
N GLN A 32 -2.80 -5.31 -0.75
CA GLN A 32 -3.73 -5.32 0.36
C GLN A 32 -2.97 -4.99 1.63
N LEU A 33 -3.48 -4.02 2.37
CA LEU A 33 -2.88 -3.52 3.61
C LEU A 33 -3.83 -3.72 4.77
N SER A 34 -3.27 -3.76 5.98
CA SER A 34 -4.05 -3.75 7.20
C SER A 34 -3.50 -2.69 8.14
N PHE A 35 -4.36 -1.84 8.69
CA PHE A 35 -3.99 -0.87 9.72
C PHE A 35 -5.22 -0.51 10.55
N PRO A 36 -5.02 -0.04 11.82
CA PRO A 36 -6.14 0.14 12.77
C PRO A 36 -6.80 1.51 12.63
N LEU A 37 -7.13 1.93 11.41
CA LEU A 37 -7.77 3.21 11.16
C LEU A 37 -8.92 3.03 10.19
N SER A 38 -10.09 3.52 10.58
CA SER A 38 -11.27 3.48 9.72
C SER A 38 -11.27 4.67 8.76
N LEU A 39 -11.23 4.36 7.47
CA LEU A 39 -11.34 5.36 6.41
C LEU A 39 -12.56 5.02 5.56
N HIS A 40 -13.37 6.01 5.26
CA HIS A 40 -14.62 5.80 4.51
C HIS A 40 -14.35 5.84 3.00
N VAL A 41 -13.77 4.75 2.49
CA VAL A 41 -13.37 4.65 1.08
C VAL A 41 -14.56 4.61 0.11
N GLU A 42 -15.74 4.24 0.61
CA GLU A 42 -16.96 4.20 -0.20
C GLU A 42 -17.44 5.59 -0.59
N SER A 43 -17.17 6.57 0.26
CA SER A 43 -17.63 7.95 0.09
C SER A 43 -16.52 8.93 -0.27
N ASN A 44 -15.26 8.49 -0.24
CA ASN A 44 -14.11 9.38 -0.40
C ASN A 44 -13.06 8.76 -1.29
N GLU A 45 -12.46 9.57 -2.15
CA GLU A 45 -11.27 9.16 -2.89
C GLU A 45 -10.05 9.46 -2.03
N ILE A 46 -9.38 8.42 -1.56
CA ILE A 46 -8.23 8.54 -0.66
C ILE A 46 -6.98 8.03 -1.36
N ARG A 47 -6.01 8.93 -1.52
CA ARG A 47 -4.69 8.59 -2.05
C ARG A 47 -3.70 8.48 -0.92
N ILE A 48 -2.88 7.46 -0.98
CA ILE A 48 -1.88 7.19 0.05
C ILE A 48 -0.49 7.05 -0.58
N GLY A 49 0.52 7.30 0.23
CA GLY A 49 1.89 7.02 -0.10
C GLY A 49 2.44 5.94 0.81
N MET A 50 3.37 5.15 0.28
CA MET A 50 3.99 4.06 1.01
C MET A 50 5.49 4.08 0.78
N ASN A 51 6.24 3.85 1.86
CA ASN A 51 7.68 3.62 1.75
C ASN A 51 7.93 2.17 2.14
N LEU A 52 8.21 1.34 1.13
CA LEU A 52 8.42 -0.08 1.32
C LEU A 52 9.89 -0.43 1.22
N LEU A 53 10.41 -1.12 2.23
CA LEU A 53 11.71 -1.76 2.15
C LEU A 53 11.46 -3.24 1.91
N LEU A 54 11.35 -3.62 0.65
CA LEU A 54 11.03 -4.99 0.28
C LEU A 54 12.26 -5.89 0.35
N PHE A 55 13.39 -5.45 -0.16
CA PHE A 55 14.60 -6.28 -0.20
C PHE A 55 15.87 -5.49 0.10
N GLU A 56 16.27 -4.58 -0.77
CA GLU A 56 17.54 -3.85 -0.61
C GLU A 56 17.35 -2.36 -0.34
N ASP A 57 16.63 -1.69 -1.22
CA ASP A 57 16.44 -0.25 -1.15
C ASP A 57 14.99 0.12 -0.93
N PRO A 58 14.73 1.25 -0.25
CA PRO A 58 13.35 1.72 -0.10
C PRO A 58 12.70 1.99 -1.46
N LEU A 59 11.44 1.67 -1.57
CA LEU A 59 10.64 1.91 -2.76
C LEU A 59 9.44 2.76 -2.37
N ASP A 60 9.37 3.98 -2.93
CA ASP A 60 8.24 4.87 -2.69
C ASP A 60 7.15 4.60 -3.72
N LEU A 61 5.99 4.26 -3.23
CA LEU A 61 4.82 3.97 -4.06
C LEU A 61 3.67 4.86 -3.64
N GLU A 62 2.81 5.19 -4.59
CA GLU A 62 1.55 5.88 -4.33
C GLU A 62 0.41 5.03 -4.86
N GLY A 63 -0.75 5.19 -4.26
CA GLY A 63 -1.92 4.45 -4.70
C GLY A 63 -3.21 5.05 -4.18
N THR A 64 -4.32 4.52 -4.67
CA THR A 64 -5.66 4.93 -4.26
C THR A 64 -6.35 3.75 -3.59
N LEU A 65 -6.97 4.02 -2.44
CA LEU A 65 -7.76 3.01 -1.74
C LEU A 65 -9.02 2.72 -2.55
N ARG A 66 -9.27 1.45 -2.82
CA ARG A 66 -10.43 1.02 -3.64
C ARG A 66 -11.53 0.39 -2.83
N TRP A 67 -11.17 -0.31 -1.76
CA TRP A 67 -12.17 -0.93 -0.87
C TRP A 67 -11.59 -1.01 0.54
N GLY A 68 -12.47 -1.13 1.52
CA GLY A 68 -12.10 -1.32 2.92
C GLY A 68 -13.05 -2.30 3.58
N ASN A 69 -12.53 -3.08 4.50
CA ASN A 69 -13.29 -4.07 5.24
C ASN A 69 -12.74 -4.22 6.65
N GLU A 70 -13.61 -4.17 7.66
CA GLU A 70 -13.21 -4.38 9.04
C GLU A 70 -13.12 -5.87 9.34
N GLU A 71 -12.03 -6.25 10.02
CA GLU A 71 -11.83 -7.62 10.44
C GLU A 71 -11.01 -7.62 11.74
N ASN A 72 -11.58 -8.18 12.82
CA ASN A 72 -10.90 -8.33 14.13
C ASN A 72 -10.31 -7.01 14.67
N GLU A 73 -11.11 -5.95 14.66
CA GLU A 73 -10.72 -4.62 15.16
C GLU A 73 -9.65 -3.91 14.32
N THR A 74 -9.26 -4.49 13.20
CA THR A 74 -8.39 -3.84 12.22
C THR A 74 -9.14 -3.67 10.91
N TRP A 75 -8.61 -2.81 10.04
CA TRP A 75 -9.20 -2.58 8.73
C TRP A 75 -8.26 -3.08 7.65
N HIS A 76 -8.83 -3.80 6.70
CA HIS A 76 -8.12 -4.26 5.49
C HIS A 76 -8.51 -3.38 4.33
N TYR A 77 -7.52 -2.94 3.57
CA TYR A 77 -7.74 -2.04 2.43
C TYR A 77 -7.10 -2.60 1.18
N GLY A 78 -7.85 -2.56 0.09
CA GLY A 78 -7.30 -2.82 -1.23
C GLY A 78 -6.81 -1.52 -1.85
N VAL A 79 -5.60 -1.52 -2.36
CA VAL A 79 -4.93 -0.36 -2.93
C VAL A 79 -4.62 -0.62 -4.40
N GLN A 80 -5.03 0.30 -5.27
CA GLN A 80 -4.59 0.31 -6.65
C GLN A 80 -3.32 1.16 -6.72
N LEU A 81 -2.21 0.54 -7.10
CA LEU A 81 -0.92 1.22 -7.15
C LEU A 81 -0.78 2.06 -8.42
N GLU A 82 -0.18 3.22 -8.25
CA GLU A 82 0.27 4.08 -9.34
C GLU A 82 1.79 3.98 -9.36
N ILE A 83 2.34 3.28 -10.35
CA ILE A 83 3.76 3.03 -10.43
C ILE A 83 4.32 3.84 -11.60
N GLN A 84 5.29 4.71 -11.29
CA GLN A 84 5.92 5.54 -12.30
C GLN A 84 6.78 4.70 -13.24
N ASP A 85 6.93 5.19 -14.47
CA ASP A 85 7.81 4.55 -15.45
C ASP A 85 9.22 4.42 -14.89
N GLY A 86 9.80 3.25 -15.07
CA GLY A 86 11.12 2.91 -14.54
C GLY A 86 11.07 2.15 -13.22
N ASN A 87 9.99 2.23 -12.46
CA ASN A 87 9.85 1.48 -11.22
C ASN A 87 9.16 0.12 -11.41
N HIS A 88 8.53 -0.12 -12.55
CA HIS A 88 7.87 -1.39 -12.82
C HIS A 88 8.83 -2.57 -12.83
N ASP A 89 9.97 -2.43 -13.48
CA ASP A 89 10.97 -3.50 -13.57
C ASP A 89 11.57 -3.78 -12.19
N ARG A 90 11.85 -2.73 -11.44
CA ARG A 90 12.39 -2.85 -10.09
C ARG A 90 11.39 -3.55 -9.17
N LEU A 91 10.14 -3.12 -9.19
CA LEU A 91 9.09 -3.74 -8.38
C LEU A 91 8.91 -5.21 -8.75
N SER A 92 8.84 -5.53 -10.04
CA SER A 92 8.69 -6.92 -10.50
C SER A 92 9.84 -7.80 -10.04
N ARG A 93 11.07 -7.28 -10.07
CA ARG A 93 12.25 -8.00 -9.61
C ARG A 93 12.18 -8.27 -8.11
N GLU A 94 11.86 -7.25 -7.31
CA GLU A 94 11.77 -7.41 -5.87
C GLU A 94 10.64 -8.35 -5.45
N LEU A 95 9.50 -8.30 -6.15
CA LEU A 95 8.40 -9.22 -5.88
C LEU A 95 8.81 -10.67 -6.13
N ARG A 96 9.57 -10.93 -7.19
CA ARG A 96 10.07 -12.28 -7.46
C ARG A 96 11.00 -12.77 -6.37
N MET A 97 11.85 -11.90 -5.86
CA MET A 97 12.77 -12.25 -4.78
C MET A 97 12.02 -12.56 -3.48
N LEU A 98 11.00 -11.78 -3.15
CA LEU A 98 10.16 -12.02 -1.97
C LEU A 98 9.39 -13.33 -2.08
N ALA A 99 8.82 -13.61 -3.24
CA ALA A 99 8.09 -14.86 -3.47
C ALA A 99 9.01 -16.07 -3.27
N GLY A 100 10.26 -15.97 -3.72
CA GLY A 100 11.25 -17.02 -3.52
C GLY A 100 11.64 -17.22 -2.07
N GLN A 101 11.48 -16.20 -1.23
CA GLN A 101 11.78 -16.30 0.20
C GLN A 101 10.56 -16.66 1.05
N GLY A 102 9.37 -16.66 0.48
CA GLY A 102 8.15 -16.97 1.21
C GLY A 102 7.78 -15.95 2.31
N ARG A 103 8.28 -14.72 2.22
CA ARG A 103 8.07 -13.72 3.28
C ARG A 103 6.72 -13.05 3.22
N ILE A 104 6.17 -12.86 2.02
CA ILE A 104 4.83 -12.33 1.83
C ILE A 104 4.17 -13.02 0.64
N MET A 105 2.85 -12.94 0.59
CA MET A 105 2.10 -13.49 -0.54
C MET A 105 2.19 -12.51 -1.72
N VAL A 106 2.61 -13.03 -2.87
CA VAL A 106 2.70 -12.25 -4.12
C VAL A 106 1.73 -12.83 -5.11
N LYS A 107 0.90 -11.99 -5.69
CA LYS A 107 -0.11 -12.38 -6.67
C LYS A 107 0.28 -11.97 -8.07
#